data_4a1daf66ffbb29856b5db9a13472eaed
#
_entry.id   4a1daf66ffbb29856b5db9a13472eaed
#
_cell.length_a   1.000
_cell.length_b   1.000
_cell.length_c   1.000
_cell.angle_alpha   90.00
_cell.angle_beta   90.00
_cell.angle_gamma   90.00
#
_symmetry.space_group_name_H-M   'P 1'
#
loop_
_entity.id
_entity.type
_entity.pdbx_description
1 polymer ?
#
loop_
_entity_poly.entity_id
_entity_poly.type
_entity_poly.pdbx_seq_one_letter_code
_entity_poly.pdbx_strand_id
1 'polypeptide(L)'
;LAAGIITRFALIRRRGKEWYETKLMPKLSPTALIGLLFTIVVMFSMQGDRILAQPLDVLRVAIPLAIYFVVMFLISFFLSLRLKFPYELATTQSFTAASNNFELAIAVAIGTFGIASQEALATVIGPLIEGLCRLVVQEGLVPR
;
A
#
# COMPACT_ATOMS: atom_id res chain seq x y z
N LEU A 1 9.19 -11.39 -7.49
CA LEU A 1 10.33 -11.24 -6.57
C LEU A 1 11.57 -11.91 -7.14
N ALA A 2 11.52 -13.21 -7.47
CA ALA A 2 12.68 -13.97 -8.03
C ALA A 2 13.22 -13.33 -9.30
N ALA A 3 12.36 -12.99 -10.27
CA ALA A 3 12.76 -12.33 -11.51
C ALA A 3 13.49 -11.00 -11.26
N GLY A 4 13.01 -10.19 -10.31
CA GLY A 4 13.65 -8.92 -9.94
C GLY A 4 15.05 -9.11 -9.33
N ILE A 5 15.22 -10.11 -8.48
CA ILE A 5 16.51 -10.44 -7.87
C ILE A 5 17.50 -10.91 -8.95
N ILE A 6 17.08 -11.82 -9.82
CA ILE A 6 17.90 -12.35 -10.91
C ILE A 6 18.32 -11.23 -11.87
N THR A 7 17.36 -10.38 -12.27
CA THR A 7 17.63 -9.24 -13.16
C THR A 7 18.60 -8.24 -12.53
N ARG A 8 18.40 -7.91 -11.23
CA ARG A 8 19.33 -7.04 -10.49
C ARG A 8 20.74 -7.63 -10.47
N PHE A 9 20.87 -8.92 -10.12
CA PHE A 9 22.17 -9.57 -10.00
C PHE A 9 22.88 -9.66 -11.35
N ALA A 10 22.15 -10.01 -12.42
CA ALA A 10 22.68 -10.11 -13.78
C ALA A 10 23.12 -8.73 -14.32
N LEU A 11 22.34 -7.67 -14.08
CA LEU A 11 22.65 -6.32 -14.56
C LEU A 11 23.79 -5.67 -13.80
N ILE A 12 23.85 -5.85 -12.47
CA ILE A 12 24.96 -5.35 -11.65
C ILE A 12 26.26 -6.04 -12.06
N ARG A 13 26.20 -7.35 -12.33
CA ARG A 13 27.39 -8.12 -12.77
C ARG A 13 27.86 -7.75 -14.16
N ARG A 14 26.94 -7.34 -15.07
CA ARG A 14 27.28 -7.00 -16.47
C ARG A 14 27.63 -5.53 -16.68
N ARG A 15 26.99 -4.59 -16.00
CA ARG A 15 27.11 -3.16 -16.25
C ARG A 15 27.53 -2.32 -15.06
N GLY A 16 27.72 -2.95 -13.89
CA GLY A 16 28.12 -2.26 -12.66
C GLY A 16 26.96 -1.66 -11.89
N LYS A 17 27.19 -1.43 -10.58
CA LYS A 17 26.20 -0.94 -9.63
C LYS A 17 25.80 0.53 -9.93
N GLU A 18 26.77 1.38 -10.29
CA GLU A 18 26.52 2.79 -10.61
C GLU A 18 25.58 2.95 -11.82
N TRP A 19 25.79 2.19 -12.88
CA TRP A 19 24.92 2.23 -14.04
C TRP A 19 23.49 1.79 -13.69
N TYR A 20 23.35 0.79 -12.84
CA TYR A 20 22.06 0.29 -12.39
C TYR A 20 21.29 1.36 -11.59
N GLU A 21 21.96 2.02 -10.63
CA GLU A 21 21.34 3.02 -9.75
C GLU A 21 21.09 4.36 -10.45
N THR A 22 21.98 4.79 -11.35
CA THR A 22 21.89 6.12 -11.98
C THR A 22 21.09 6.14 -13.29
N LYS A 23 21.10 5.06 -14.07
CA LYS A 23 20.43 5.03 -15.38
C LYS A 23 19.17 4.17 -15.43
N LEU A 24 19.17 3.02 -14.76
CA LEU A 24 18.06 2.09 -14.84
C LEU A 24 16.97 2.38 -13.81
N MET A 25 17.34 2.58 -12.55
CA MET A 25 16.38 2.82 -11.46
C MET A 25 15.52 4.06 -11.67
N PRO A 26 16.04 5.24 -12.07
CA PRO A 26 15.22 6.41 -12.34
C PRO A 26 14.22 6.23 -13.48
N LYS A 27 14.52 5.34 -14.44
CA LYS A 27 13.62 5.03 -15.56
C LYS A 27 12.55 3.99 -15.19
N LEU A 28 12.88 3.06 -14.29
CA LEU A 28 11.94 2.02 -13.85
C LEU A 28 11.02 2.52 -12.71
N SER A 29 11.46 3.45 -11.88
CA SER A 29 10.66 3.98 -10.78
C SER A 29 9.32 4.56 -11.24
N PRO A 30 9.22 5.39 -12.30
CA PRO A 30 7.96 5.90 -12.80
C PRO A 30 7.00 4.81 -13.32
N THR A 31 7.53 3.70 -13.86
CA THR A 31 6.68 2.62 -14.37
C THR A 31 5.93 1.90 -13.26
N ALA A 32 6.53 1.77 -12.08
CA ALA A 32 5.87 1.21 -10.91
C ALA A 32 4.72 2.13 -10.44
N LEU A 33 4.95 3.44 -10.42
CA LEU A 33 3.92 4.42 -10.09
C LEU A 33 2.77 4.40 -11.10
N ILE A 34 3.08 4.38 -12.39
CA ILE A 34 2.07 4.29 -13.47
C ILE A 34 1.27 2.99 -13.33
N GLY A 35 1.93 1.86 -13.07
CA GLY A 35 1.28 0.58 -12.84
C GLY A 35 0.33 0.62 -11.64
N LEU A 36 0.77 1.22 -10.53
CA LEU A 36 -0.06 1.41 -9.33
C LEU A 36 -1.29 2.27 -9.63
N LEU A 37 -1.10 3.43 -10.26
CA LEU A 37 -2.21 4.33 -10.64
C LEU A 37 -3.19 3.64 -11.59
N PHE A 38 -2.67 2.91 -12.58
CA PHE A 38 -3.52 2.13 -13.50
C PHE A 38 -4.35 1.10 -12.75
N THR A 39 -3.75 0.35 -11.83
CA THR A 39 -4.46 -0.64 -11.00
C THR A 39 -5.57 0.03 -10.18
N ILE A 40 -5.29 1.17 -9.56
CA ILE A 40 -6.28 1.92 -8.78
C ILE A 40 -7.45 2.37 -9.68
N VAL A 41 -7.16 2.94 -10.85
CA VAL A 41 -8.21 3.39 -11.80
C VAL A 41 -9.08 2.20 -12.24
N VAL A 42 -8.48 1.09 -12.62
CA VAL A 42 -9.22 -0.12 -13.02
C VAL A 42 -10.10 -0.63 -11.88
N MET A 43 -9.56 -0.70 -10.65
CA MET A 43 -10.32 -1.12 -9.48
C MET A 43 -11.55 -0.27 -9.23
N PHE A 44 -11.38 1.05 -9.22
CA PHE A 44 -12.49 1.97 -9.01
C PHE A 44 -13.51 1.94 -10.14
N SER A 45 -13.05 1.77 -11.38
CA SER A 45 -13.94 1.60 -12.53
C SER A 45 -14.81 0.34 -12.42
N MET A 46 -14.28 -0.74 -11.86
CA MET A 46 -15.01 -1.99 -11.70
C MET A 46 -15.97 -2.01 -10.50
N GLN A 47 -15.67 -1.27 -9.46
CA GLN A 47 -16.41 -1.31 -8.19
C GLN A 47 -17.14 0.01 -7.86
N GLY A 48 -16.94 1.06 -8.65
CA GLY A 48 -17.49 2.38 -8.40
C GLY A 48 -19.01 2.40 -8.23
N ASP A 49 -19.73 1.71 -9.10
CA ASP A 49 -21.19 1.62 -9.04
C ASP A 49 -21.68 0.99 -7.72
N ARG A 50 -20.94 0.03 -7.20
CA ARG A 50 -21.28 -0.63 -5.92
C ARG A 50 -20.99 0.27 -4.73
N ILE A 51 -19.87 0.96 -4.75
CA ILE A 51 -19.51 1.91 -3.70
C ILE A 51 -20.61 2.99 -3.58
N LEU A 52 -21.12 3.47 -4.71
CA LEU A 52 -22.20 4.46 -4.74
C LEU A 52 -23.57 3.86 -4.37
N ALA A 53 -23.83 2.62 -4.75
CA ALA A 53 -25.11 1.97 -4.49
C ALA A 53 -25.26 1.47 -3.04
N GLN A 54 -24.16 1.17 -2.36
CA GLN A 54 -24.16 0.56 -1.01
C GLN A 54 -23.28 1.34 -0.01
N PRO A 55 -23.57 2.63 0.27
CA PRO A 55 -22.72 3.46 1.12
C PRO A 55 -22.63 2.96 2.57
N LEU A 56 -23.67 2.30 3.09
CA LEU A 56 -23.67 1.73 4.43
C LEU A 56 -22.71 0.53 4.56
N ASP A 57 -22.61 -0.30 3.55
CA ASP A 57 -21.69 -1.43 3.54
C ASP A 57 -20.25 -0.95 3.40
N VAL A 58 -20.03 0.11 2.60
CA VAL A 58 -18.73 0.81 2.55
C VAL A 58 -18.33 1.30 3.94
N LEU A 59 -19.24 1.95 4.66
CA LEU A 59 -18.95 2.46 6.00
C LEU A 59 -18.68 1.35 7.02
N ARG A 60 -19.42 0.25 6.95
CA ARG A 60 -19.22 -0.95 7.81
C ARG A 60 -17.82 -1.55 7.64
N VAL A 61 -17.27 -1.51 6.43
CA VAL A 61 -15.91 -1.99 6.16
C VAL A 61 -14.86 -0.93 6.50
N ALA A 62 -15.14 0.33 6.21
CA ALA A 62 -14.20 1.44 6.42
C ALA A 62 -13.85 1.65 7.89
N ILE A 63 -14.83 1.57 8.80
CA ILE A 63 -14.62 1.80 10.24
C ILE A 63 -13.65 0.78 10.85
N PRO A 64 -13.84 -0.54 10.71
CA PRO A 64 -12.87 -1.53 11.22
C PRO A 64 -11.48 -1.38 10.61
N LEU A 65 -11.38 -1.07 9.32
CA LEU A 65 -10.10 -0.86 8.65
C LEU A 65 -9.37 0.38 9.18
N ALA A 66 -10.08 1.48 9.41
CA ALA A 66 -9.49 2.69 10.01
C ALA A 66 -8.96 2.41 11.43
N ILE A 67 -9.76 1.72 12.25
CA ILE A 67 -9.34 1.31 13.60
C ILE A 67 -8.11 0.41 13.53
N TYR A 68 -8.12 -0.59 12.66
CA TYR A 68 -6.99 -1.49 12.44
C TYR A 68 -5.73 -0.71 12.06
N PHE A 69 -5.83 0.20 11.10
CA PHE A 69 -4.69 1.01 10.65
C PHE A 69 -4.09 1.82 11.80
N VAL A 70 -4.92 2.54 12.56
CA VAL A 70 -4.47 3.36 13.70
C VAL A 70 -3.84 2.49 14.79
N VAL A 71 -4.46 1.38 15.15
CA VAL A 71 -3.95 0.46 16.18
C VAL A 71 -2.61 -0.13 15.76
N MET A 72 -2.50 -0.64 14.54
CA MET A 72 -1.25 -1.22 14.02
C MET A 72 -0.13 -0.19 13.91
N PHE A 73 -0.46 1.03 13.46
CA PHE A 73 0.49 2.13 13.44
C PHE A 73 1.02 2.44 14.85
N LEU A 74 0.12 2.61 15.83
CA LEU A 74 0.51 2.94 17.19
C LEU A 74 1.34 1.82 17.84
N ILE A 75 0.93 0.57 17.70
CA ILE A 75 1.68 -0.58 18.24
C ILE A 75 3.09 -0.62 17.64
N SER A 76 3.21 -0.53 16.32
CA SER A 76 4.51 -0.56 15.64
C SER A 76 5.38 0.63 16.02
N PHE A 77 4.79 1.82 16.14
CA PHE A 77 5.48 3.05 16.51
C PHE A 77 6.04 2.97 17.93
N PHE A 78 5.21 2.60 18.92
CA PHE A 78 5.67 2.44 20.31
C PHE A 78 6.70 1.33 20.45
N LEU A 79 6.54 0.22 19.72
CA LEU A 79 7.53 -0.87 19.72
C LEU A 79 8.87 -0.40 19.14
N SER A 80 8.84 0.32 18.03
CA SER A 80 10.05 0.88 17.39
C SER A 80 10.76 1.88 18.30
N LEU A 81 10.02 2.73 19.02
CA LEU A 81 10.60 3.65 20.01
C LEU A 81 11.22 2.89 21.19
N ARG A 82 10.57 1.82 21.68
CA ARG A 82 11.16 0.96 22.74
C ARG A 82 12.44 0.27 22.31
N LEU A 83 12.54 -0.10 21.03
CA LEU A 83 13.73 -0.66 20.42
C LEU A 83 14.80 0.41 20.11
N LYS A 84 14.55 1.67 20.50
CA LYS A 84 15.46 2.82 20.30
C LYS A 84 15.78 3.11 18.83
N PHE A 85 14.83 2.88 17.93
CA PHE A 85 14.99 3.29 16.53
C PHE A 85 14.93 4.82 16.41
N PRO A 86 15.71 5.44 15.51
CA PRO A 86 15.55 6.84 15.17
C PRO A 86 14.11 7.14 14.76
N TYR A 87 13.62 8.34 15.08
CA TYR A 87 12.24 8.75 14.81
C TYR A 87 11.81 8.52 13.34
N GLU A 88 12.68 8.87 12.39
CA GLU A 88 12.43 8.69 10.95
C GLU A 88 12.22 7.23 10.59
N LEU A 89 13.05 6.35 11.13
CA LEU A 89 12.94 4.90 10.90
C LEU A 89 11.72 4.31 11.60
N ALA A 90 11.43 4.74 12.83
CA ALA A 90 10.25 4.32 13.58
C ALA A 90 8.96 4.68 12.84
N THR A 91 8.86 5.89 12.31
CA THR A 91 7.71 6.37 11.55
C THR A 91 7.52 5.58 10.25
N THR A 92 8.60 5.43 9.47
CA THR A 92 8.56 4.68 8.21
C THR A 92 8.17 3.22 8.43
N GLN A 93 8.75 2.57 9.45
CA GLN A 93 8.44 1.19 9.82
C GLN A 93 6.98 1.05 10.25
N SER A 94 6.45 2.02 10.98
CA SER A 94 5.07 1.98 11.47
C SER A 94 4.06 2.13 10.35
N PHE A 95 4.31 3.00 9.38
CA PHE A 95 3.50 3.08 8.17
C PHE A 95 3.56 1.78 7.35
N THR A 96 4.73 1.19 7.23
CA THR A 96 4.89 -0.08 6.50
C THR A 96 4.17 -1.23 7.21
N ALA A 97 4.23 -1.28 8.53
CA ALA A 97 3.57 -2.33 9.32
C ALA A 97 2.04 -2.19 9.34
N ALA A 98 1.53 -0.97 9.28
CA ALA A 98 0.09 -0.71 9.20
C ALA A 98 -0.47 -0.94 7.77
N SER A 99 0.36 -0.79 6.74
CA SER A 99 0.00 -1.02 5.34
C SER A 99 -0.29 -2.48 5.06
N ASN A 100 -1.29 -2.72 4.20
CA ASN A 100 -1.59 -4.03 3.64
C ASN A 100 -1.31 -4.05 2.14
N ASN A 101 -0.97 -5.23 1.61
CA ASN A 101 -0.87 -5.41 0.17
C ASN A 101 -2.27 -5.62 -0.41
N PHE A 102 -3.00 -4.51 -0.60
CA PHE A 102 -4.37 -4.55 -1.10
C PHE A 102 -4.46 -5.06 -2.54
N GLU A 103 -3.43 -4.85 -3.38
CA GLU A 103 -3.44 -5.37 -4.74
C GLU A 103 -3.48 -6.91 -4.75
N LEU A 104 -2.70 -7.54 -3.88
CA LEU A 104 -2.74 -9.01 -3.74
C LEU A 104 -4.06 -9.45 -3.12
N ALA A 105 -4.54 -8.76 -2.09
CA ALA A 105 -5.81 -9.06 -1.44
C ALA A 105 -6.98 -8.99 -2.43
N ILE A 106 -7.01 -7.99 -3.31
CA ILE A 106 -8.01 -7.84 -4.37
C ILE A 106 -7.92 -8.99 -5.36
N ALA A 107 -6.73 -9.31 -5.84
CA ALA A 107 -6.54 -10.40 -6.80
C ALA A 107 -7.04 -11.73 -6.23
N VAL A 108 -6.76 -12.02 -4.96
CA VAL A 108 -7.23 -13.21 -4.27
C VAL A 108 -8.75 -13.17 -4.05
N ALA A 109 -9.29 -12.05 -3.58
CA ALA A 109 -10.72 -11.88 -3.33
C ALA A 109 -11.54 -12.06 -4.62
N ILE A 110 -11.13 -11.42 -5.70
CA ILE A 110 -11.79 -11.55 -7.01
C ILE A 110 -11.66 -12.97 -7.56
N GLY A 111 -10.49 -13.58 -7.44
CA GLY A 111 -10.25 -14.94 -7.93
C GLY A 111 -11.00 -16.01 -7.16
N THR A 112 -11.29 -15.80 -5.87
CA THR A 112 -11.93 -16.78 -5.00
C THR A 112 -13.44 -16.57 -4.89
N PHE A 113 -13.87 -15.32 -4.70
CA PHE A 113 -15.27 -14.97 -4.40
C PHE A 113 -15.99 -14.27 -5.56
N GLY A 114 -15.23 -13.87 -6.59
CA GLY A 114 -15.74 -13.12 -7.74
C GLY A 114 -15.77 -11.62 -7.53
N ILE A 115 -15.82 -10.88 -8.65
CA ILE A 115 -15.82 -9.41 -8.69
C ILE A 115 -17.00 -8.80 -7.91
N ALA A 116 -18.11 -9.53 -7.86
CA ALA A 116 -19.34 -9.07 -7.26
C ALA A 116 -19.45 -9.33 -5.76
N SER A 117 -18.39 -9.79 -5.11
CA SER A 117 -18.40 -10.16 -3.70
C SER A 117 -18.20 -8.97 -2.76
N GLN A 118 -18.63 -9.10 -1.51
CA GLN A 118 -18.37 -8.10 -0.47
C GLN A 118 -16.91 -8.10 -0.05
N GLU A 119 -16.24 -9.24 -0.16
CA GLU A 119 -14.80 -9.38 0.08
C GLU A 119 -14.00 -8.56 -0.92
N ALA A 120 -14.36 -8.59 -2.20
CA ALA A 120 -13.74 -7.75 -3.21
C ALA A 120 -13.98 -6.25 -2.93
N LEU A 121 -15.18 -5.87 -2.52
CA LEU A 121 -15.50 -4.50 -2.12
C LEU A 121 -14.64 -4.03 -0.94
N ALA A 122 -14.49 -4.87 0.09
CA ALA A 122 -13.69 -4.57 1.27
C ALA A 122 -12.21 -4.27 0.90
N THR A 123 -11.65 -5.05 -0.03
CA THR A 123 -10.26 -4.88 -0.47
C THR A 123 -10.06 -3.62 -1.32
N VAL A 124 -11.09 -3.12 -2.00
CA VAL A 124 -11.05 -1.85 -2.76
C VAL A 124 -11.14 -0.63 -1.84
N ILE A 125 -11.92 -0.72 -0.77
CA ILE A 125 -12.05 0.36 0.23
C ILE A 125 -10.74 0.52 1.03
N GLY A 126 -10.00 -0.56 1.25
CA GLY A 126 -8.76 -0.56 2.03
C GLY A 126 -7.76 0.53 1.65
N PRO A 127 -7.33 0.64 0.38
CA PRO A 127 -6.40 1.68 -0.06
C PRO A 127 -6.88 3.11 0.18
N LEU A 128 -8.19 3.36 0.10
CA LEU A 128 -8.77 4.68 0.39
C LEU A 128 -8.60 5.04 1.87
N ILE A 129 -8.96 4.11 2.74
CA ILE A 129 -8.86 4.33 4.19
C ILE A 129 -7.41 4.46 4.61
N GLU A 130 -6.52 3.61 4.09
CA GLU A 130 -5.08 3.73 4.33
C GLU A 130 -4.54 5.08 3.90
N GLY A 131 -4.87 5.54 2.68
CA GLY A 131 -4.44 6.83 2.15
C GLY A 131 -4.91 8.00 3.02
N LEU A 132 -6.17 8.01 3.44
CA LEU A 132 -6.73 9.03 4.32
C LEU A 132 -6.06 9.02 5.70
N CYS A 133 -5.89 7.84 6.30
CA CYS A 133 -5.22 7.71 7.60
C CYS A 133 -3.76 8.15 7.53
N ARG A 134 -3.04 7.82 6.45
CA ARG A 134 -1.67 8.30 6.23
C ARG A 134 -1.59 9.82 6.19
N LEU A 135 -2.47 10.47 5.43
CA LEU A 135 -2.51 11.94 5.33
C LEU A 135 -2.75 12.58 6.70
N VAL A 136 -3.74 12.11 7.46
CA VAL A 136 -4.07 12.62 8.79
C VAL A 136 -2.90 12.44 9.76
N VAL A 137 -2.28 11.27 9.79
CA VAL A 137 -1.16 10.98 10.69
C VAL A 137 0.07 11.79 10.28
N GLN A 138 0.35 11.92 8.98
CA GLN A 138 1.49 12.67 8.49
C GLN A 138 1.38 14.17 8.80
N GLU A 139 0.21 14.77 8.65
CA GLU A 139 -0.02 16.17 9.01
C GLU A 139 0.03 16.40 10.53
N GLY A 140 -0.37 15.42 11.33
CA GLY A 140 -0.36 15.51 12.80
C GLY A 140 1.00 15.26 13.44
N LEU A 141 1.88 14.48 12.81
CA LEU A 141 3.17 14.05 13.38
C LEU A 141 4.39 14.79 12.81
N VAL A 142 4.27 15.45 11.67
CA VAL A 142 5.38 16.23 11.08
C VAL A 142 5.14 17.71 11.36
N PRO A 143 5.78 18.31 12.38
CA PRO A 143 5.75 19.75 12.55
C PRO A 143 6.41 20.39 11.32
N ARG A 144 5.75 21.38 10.75
CA ARG A 144 6.28 22.22 9.65
C ARG A 144 7.47 23.03 10.11
#